data_abf1ab6c7a9ecedab1d9c756a146c27b
#
_entry.id   abf1ab6c7a9ecedab1d9c756a146c27b
#
_cell.length_a   1.000
_cell.length_b   1.000
_cell.length_c   1.000
_cell.angle_alpha   90.00
_cell.angle_beta   90.00
_cell.angle_gamma   90.00
#
_symmetry.space_group_name_H-M   'P 1'
#
loop_
_entity.id
_entity.type
_entity.pdbx_description
1 polymer ?
#
loop_
_entity_poly.entity_id
_entity_poly.type
_entity_poly.pdbx_seq_one_letter_code
_entity_poly.pdbx_strand_id
1 'polypeptide(L)'
;LRNEYDIIDMAFFGDFSNYGLRGELDKIRNVTGMVINTQNKSEHYEKDFTDFIMLDYIYQKAMTNSNADIFIIFTGDGHFSSVVRFIINDCRKKVGIYGVKNALSYQLKEYASWYREVPANEKAVNAYYKMIANYMSYLMVHRQPATEKSIIEKVSEKNDVKKKAVAIALTQMIKDGYILRSPVPKETHDKHNKEKKETSLKANWDLLQKDKI
;
A
#
# COMPACT_ATOMS: atom_id res chain seq x y z
N LEU A 1 -16.70 -5.36 -12.48
CA LEU A 1 -16.28 -6.74 -12.81
C LEU A 1 -17.45 -7.64 -13.13
N ARG A 2 -18.44 -7.80 -12.23
CA ARG A 2 -19.61 -8.70 -12.47
C ARG A 2 -20.43 -8.37 -13.72
N ASN A 3 -20.34 -7.16 -14.22
CA ASN A 3 -21.00 -6.75 -15.49
C ASN A 3 -20.14 -7.05 -16.72
N GLU A 4 -18.85 -7.37 -16.54
CA GLU A 4 -17.89 -7.59 -17.63
C GLU A 4 -17.45 -9.06 -17.73
N TYR A 5 -17.54 -9.80 -16.63
CA TYR A 5 -17.02 -11.16 -16.51
C TYR A 5 -18.00 -12.08 -15.76
N ASP A 6 -18.08 -13.32 -16.19
CA ASP A 6 -18.70 -14.40 -15.42
C ASP A 6 -17.69 -14.85 -14.34
N ILE A 7 -17.98 -14.52 -13.09
CA ILE A 7 -17.07 -14.76 -11.96
C ILE A 7 -17.38 -16.12 -11.37
N ILE A 8 -16.52 -17.10 -11.65
CA ILE A 8 -16.65 -18.48 -11.16
C ILE A 8 -16.03 -18.67 -9.76
N ASP A 9 -15.07 -17.84 -9.37
CA ASP A 9 -14.39 -17.90 -8.06
C ASP A 9 -13.92 -16.52 -7.66
N MET A 10 -14.03 -16.18 -6.36
CA MET A 10 -13.54 -14.92 -5.82
C MET A 10 -13.06 -15.14 -4.39
N ALA A 11 -11.79 -14.94 -4.12
CA ALA A 11 -11.20 -15.05 -2.80
C ALA A 11 -10.65 -13.70 -2.32
N PHE A 12 -10.82 -13.43 -1.03
CA PHE A 12 -10.25 -12.28 -0.36
C PHE A 12 -9.26 -12.74 0.72
N PHE A 13 -8.06 -12.16 0.72
CA PHE A 13 -6.98 -12.48 1.66
C PHE A 13 -6.71 -11.30 2.57
N GLY A 14 -6.53 -11.56 3.86
CA GLY A 14 -6.18 -10.49 4.79
C GLY A 14 -5.94 -11.00 6.21
N ASP A 15 -5.11 -10.27 6.92
CA ASP A 15 -4.95 -10.45 8.36
C ASP A 15 -6.03 -9.65 9.10
N PHE A 16 -7.10 -10.36 9.52
CA PHE A 16 -8.23 -9.77 10.23
C PHE A 16 -7.99 -9.58 11.73
N SER A 17 -6.80 -9.86 12.25
CA SER A 17 -6.38 -9.39 13.58
C SER A 17 -6.14 -7.88 13.57
N ASN A 18 -5.79 -7.32 12.41
CA ASN A 18 -5.66 -5.88 12.22
C ASN A 18 -7.03 -5.18 12.33
N TYR A 19 -7.15 -4.26 13.28
CA TYR A 19 -8.39 -3.55 13.61
C TYR A 19 -9.02 -2.83 12.41
N GLY A 20 -8.20 -2.22 11.55
CA GLY A 20 -8.67 -1.51 10.36
C GLY A 20 -9.32 -2.44 9.34
N LEU A 21 -8.79 -3.65 9.17
CA LEU A 21 -9.34 -4.62 8.21
C LEU A 21 -10.53 -5.38 8.79
N ARG A 22 -10.52 -5.61 10.13
CA ARG A 22 -11.61 -6.29 10.83
C ARG A 22 -12.95 -5.58 10.66
N GLY A 23 -12.95 -4.23 10.65
CA GLY A 23 -14.16 -3.43 10.43
C GLY A 23 -14.75 -3.55 9.02
N GLU A 24 -13.97 -4.02 8.03
CA GLU A 24 -14.43 -4.20 6.65
C GLU A 24 -14.92 -5.64 6.36
N LEU A 25 -14.78 -6.57 7.31
CA LEU A 25 -15.02 -8.00 7.11
C LEU A 25 -16.46 -8.29 6.64
N ASP A 26 -17.46 -7.63 7.22
CA ASP A 26 -18.85 -7.83 6.84
C ASP A 26 -19.15 -7.34 5.42
N LYS A 27 -18.53 -6.23 5.00
CA LYS A 27 -18.62 -5.72 3.63
C LYS A 27 -17.97 -6.69 2.65
N ILE A 28 -16.83 -7.29 3.02
CA ILE A 28 -16.13 -8.28 2.20
C ILE A 28 -16.99 -9.54 2.07
N ARG A 29 -17.57 -10.03 3.15
CA ARG A 29 -18.46 -11.21 3.16
C ARG A 29 -19.73 -11.02 2.31
N ASN A 30 -20.22 -9.80 2.19
CA ASN A 30 -21.34 -9.49 1.28
C ASN A 30 -20.95 -9.59 -0.21
N VAL A 31 -19.66 -9.57 -0.52
CA VAL A 31 -19.15 -9.68 -1.90
C VAL A 31 -18.70 -11.10 -2.23
N THR A 32 -18.06 -11.78 -1.28
CA THR A 32 -17.58 -13.16 -1.45
C THR A 32 -17.69 -13.95 -0.16
N GLY A 33 -18.11 -15.22 -0.29
CA GLY A 33 -18.11 -16.19 0.81
C GLY A 33 -16.70 -16.72 1.14
N MET A 34 -15.72 -16.54 0.25
CA MET A 34 -14.37 -17.05 0.42
C MET A 34 -13.44 -15.97 0.97
N VAL A 35 -13.33 -15.95 2.28
CA VAL A 35 -12.44 -15.03 3.01
C VAL A 35 -11.38 -15.86 3.72
N ILE A 36 -10.12 -15.65 3.33
CA ILE A 36 -8.96 -16.39 3.83
C ILE A 36 -8.23 -15.49 4.83
N ASN A 37 -8.26 -15.90 6.11
CA ASN A 37 -7.54 -15.20 7.17
C ASN A 37 -6.06 -15.60 7.12
N THR A 38 -5.19 -14.61 6.96
CA THR A 38 -3.75 -14.80 6.84
C THR A 38 -3.00 -14.49 8.13
N GLN A 39 -3.73 -14.34 9.24
CA GLN A 39 -3.16 -14.07 10.56
C GLN A 39 -2.06 -15.09 10.89
N ASN A 40 -0.87 -14.58 11.19
CA ASN A 40 0.21 -15.38 11.75
C ASN A 40 0.03 -15.51 13.27
N LYS A 41 -0.05 -16.75 13.76
CA LYS A 41 -0.14 -17.06 15.21
C LYS A 41 1.22 -17.26 15.89
N SER A 42 2.33 -16.99 15.20
CA SER A 42 3.66 -17.11 15.77
C SER A 42 3.95 -15.96 16.71
N GLU A 43 4.15 -16.26 18.01
CA GLU A 43 4.46 -15.26 19.06
C GLU A 43 5.78 -14.51 18.86
N HIS A 44 6.64 -14.95 17.92
CA HIS A 44 8.00 -14.44 17.78
C HIS A 44 8.29 -13.68 16.47
N TYR A 45 7.37 -13.65 15.49
CA TYR A 45 7.58 -12.97 14.21
C TYR A 45 6.29 -12.36 13.68
N GLU A 46 6.19 -11.05 13.72
CA GLU A 46 5.16 -10.27 13.01
C GLU A 46 5.45 -10.23 11.50
N LYS A 47 5.58 -11.38 10.85
CA LYS A 47 5.68 -11.44 9.39
C LYS A 47 4.28 -11.53 8.78
N ASP A 48 3.96 -10.58 7.92
CA ASP A 48 2.77 -10.62 7.08
C ASP A 48 2.98 -11.70 5.98
N PHE A 49 2.31 -12.83 6.14
CA PHE A 49 2.36 -13.94 5.18
C PHE A 49 1.26 -13.85 4.13
N THR A 50 0.47 -12.78 4.10
CA THR A 50 -0.67 -12.63 3.19
C THR A 50 -0.26 -12.85 1.74
N ASP A 51 0.85 -12.26 1.30
CA ASP A 51 1.31 -12.36 -0.08
C ASP A 51 1.71 -13.82 -0.42
N PHE A 52 2.37 -14.54 0.49
CA PHE A 52 2.76 -15.94 0.28
C PHE A 52 1.53 -16.87 0.18
N ILE A 53 0.56 -16.69 1.10
CA ILE A 53 -0.68 -17.48 1.09
C ILE A 53 -1.48 -17.20 -0.17
N MET A 54 -1.54 -15.94 -0.59
CA MET A 54 -2.21 -15.54 -1.82
C MET A 54 -1.51 -16.10 -3.06
N LEU A 55 -0.18 -16.07 -3.12
CA LEU A 55 0.61 -16.67 -4.21
C LEU A 55 0.36 -18.17 -4.32
N ASP A 56 0.45 -18.90 -3.20
CA ASP A 56 0.21 -20.34 -3.15
C ASP A 56 -1.20 -20.68 -3.67
N TYR A 57 -2.21 -19.98 -3.18
CA TYR A 57 -3.58 -20.14 -3.64
C TYR A 57 -3.74 -19.90 -5.16
N ILE A 58 -3.14 -18.83 -5.68
CA ILE A 58 -3.22 -18.49 -7.11
C ILE A 58 -2.56 -19.58 -7.95
N TYR A 59 -1.36 -20.10 -7.55
CA TYR A 59 -0.70 -21.18 -8.25
C TYR A 59 -1.58 -22.44 -8.29
N GLN A 60 -2.13 -22.85 -7.14
CA GLN A 60 -3.01 -24.02 -7.06
C GLN A 60 -4.25 -23.86 -7.97
N LYS A 61 -4.88 -22.70 -7.94
CA LYS A 61 -6.05 -22.42 -8.80
C LYS A 61 -5.68 -22.37 -10.29
N ALA A 62 -4.54 -21.84 -10.65
CA ALA A 62 -4.09 -21.80 -12.04
C ALA A 62 -3.85 -23.19 -12.62
N MET A 63 -3.33 -24.12 -11.79
CA MET A 63 -3.08 -25.49 -12.18
C MET A 63 -4.32 -26.38 -12.21
N THR A 64 -5.28 -26.17 -11.30
CA THR A 64 -6.41 -27.08 -11.09
C THR A 64 -7.71 -26.61 -11.74
N ASN A 65 -7.88 -25.29 -11.93
CA ASN A 65 -9.13 -24.75 -12.47
C ASN A 65 -9.08 -24.66 -14.00
N SER A 66 -9.55 -25.70 -14.69
CA SER A 66 -9.59 -25.74 -16.15
C SER A 66 -10.60 -24.76 -16.77
N ASN A 67 -11.63 -24.34 -16.01
CA ASN A 67 -12.72 -23.51 -16.51
C ASN A 67 -12.46 -22.00 -16.40
N ALA A 68 -11.38 -21.60 -15.74
CA ALA A 68 -11.01 -20.19 -15.65
C ALA A 68 -10.14 -19.79 -16.84
N ASP A 69 -10.62 -18.88 -17.68
CA ASP A 69 -9.86 -18.33 -18.82
C ASP A 69 -9.05 -17.11 -18.41
N ILE A 70 -9.50 -16.41 -17.38
CA ILE A 70 -8.93 -15.14 -16.93
C ILE A 70 -8.75 -15.15 -15.42
N PHE A 71 -7.57 -14.76 -14.97
CA PHE A 71 -7.28 -14.47 -13.57
C PHE A 71 -7.23 -12.95 -13.37
N ILE A 72 -7.97 -12.43 -12.40
CA ILE A 72 -7.94 -11.02 -12.05
C ILE A 72 -7.37 -10.89 -10.64
N ILE A 73 -6.23 -10.19 -10.51
CA ILE A 73 -5.49 -10.05 -9.26
C ILE A 73 -5.50 -8.59 -8.86
N PHE A 74 -5.93 -8.32 -7.63
CA PHE A 74 -5.90 -6.98 -7.02
C PHE A 74 -4.63 -6.86 -6.19
N THR A 75 -3.58 -6.31 -6.79
CA THR A 75 -2.29 -6.09 -6.12
C THR A 75 -1.50 -4.98 -6.80
N GLY A 76 -0.63 -4.31 -6.05
CA GLY A 76 0.39 -3.40 -6.59
C GLY A 76 1.80 -3.96 -6.50
N ASP A 77 1.97 -5.11 -5.82
CA ASP A 77 3.29 -5.63 -5.47
C ASP A 77 3.92 -6.42 -6.61
N GLY A 78 5.15 -6.02 -6.97
CA GLY A 78 5.95 -6.68 -8.02
C GLY A 78 6.27 -8.16 -7.76
N HIS A 79 6.19 -8.64 -6.51
CA HIS A 79 6.41 -10.05 -6.18
C HIS A 79 5.41 -10.98 -6.88
N PHE A 80 4.22 -10.47 -7.22
CA PHE A 80 3.24 -11.25 -7.99
C PHE A 80 3.59 -11.42 -9.47
N SER A 81 4.62 -10.77 -9.98
CA SER A 81 5.04 -10.90 -11.38
C SER A 81 5.41 -12.33 -11.77
N SER A 82 5.92 -13.13 -10.83
CA SER A 82 6.27 -14.55 -11.06
C SER A 82 5.03 -15.38 -11.38
N VAL A 83 3.97 -15.27 -10.58
CA VAL A 83 2.73 -16.01 -10.80
C VAL A 83 1.97 -15.50 -12.03
N VAL A 84 2.03 -14.20 -12.33
CA VAL A 84 1.46 -13.63 -13.57
C VAL A 84 2.08 -14.27 -14.80
N ARG A 85 3.42 -14.34 -14.85
CA ARG A 85 4.15 -14.98 -15.95
C ARG A 85 3.82 -16.47 -16.05
N PHE A 86 3.76 -17.19 -14.94
CA PHE A 86 3.39 -18.59 -14.92
C PHE A 86 1.99 -18.83 -15.51
N ILE A 87 0.98 -18.05 -15.09
CA ILE A 87 -0.39 -18.20 -15.61
C ILE A 87 -0.43 -17.96 -17.12
N ILE A 88 0.28 -16.95 -17.61
CA ILE A 88 0.27 -16.60 -19.04
C ILE A 88 1.08 -17.60 -19.86
N ASN A 89 2.30 -17.92 -19.44
CA ASN A 89 3.23 -18.70 -20.25
C ASN A 89 2.99 -20.21 -20.16
N ASP A 90 2.72 -20.70 -18.95
CA ASP A 90 2.61 -22.13 -18.69
C ASP A 90 1.16 -22.62 -18.72
N CYS A 91 0.25 -21.86 -18.08
CA CYS A 91 -1.18 -22.23 -18.08
C CYS A 91 -1.93 -21.72 -19.32
N ARG A 92 -1.33 -20.85 -20.15
CA ARG A 92 -1.95 -20.27 -21.37
C ARG A 92 -3.26 -19.51 -21.09
N LYS A 93 -3.38 -18.89 -19.93
CA LYS A 93 -4.52 -18.11 -19.49
C LYS A 93 -4.21 -16.62 -19.45
N LYS A 94 -5.21 -15.76 -19.41
CA LYS A 94 -5.04 -14.32 -19.34
C LYS A 94 -4.98 -13.85 -17.88
N VAL A 95 -4.21 -12.79 -17.63
CA VAL A 95 -4.14 -12.15 -16.31
C VAL A 95 -4.42 -10.67 -16.42
N GLY A 96 -5.42 -10.21 -15.68
CA GLY A 96 -5.72 -8.81 -15.47
C GLY A 96 -5.24 -8.35 -14.08
N ILE A 97 -4.61 -7.20 -14.02
CA ILE A 97 -4.15 -6.61 -12.75
C ILE A 97 -4.96 -5.35 -12.44
N TYR A 98 -5.51 -5.28 -11.23
CA TYR A 98 -6.04 -4.06 -10.66
C TYR A 98 -5.11 -3.58 -9.55
N GLY A 99 -4.62 -2.36 -9.66
CA GLY A 99 -3.77 -1.75 -8.64
C GLY A 99 -4.16 -0.33 -8.33
N VAL A 100 -3.79 0.15 -7.15
CA VAL A 100 -4.00 1.54 -6.79
C VAL A 100 -3.10 2.43 -7.63
N LYS A 101 -3.65 3.54 -8.13
CA LYS A 101 -2.91 4.53 -8.92
C LYS A 101 -1.62 4.95 -8.22
N ASN A 102 -0.52 4.96 -8.94
CA ASN A 102 0.85 5.24 -8.47
C ASN A 102 1.46 4.19 -7.52
N ALA A 103 0.76 3.09 -7.21
CA ALA A 103 1.27 2.00 -6.39
C ALA A 103 1.49 0.68 -7.17
N LEU A 104 1.16 0.68 -8.46
CA LEU A 104 1.29 -0.50 -9.30
C LEU A 104 2.72 -0.65 -9.82
N SER A 105 3.34 -1.79 -9.52
CA SER A 105 4.70 -2.13 -9.96
C SER A 105 4.81 -2.12 -11.50
N TYR A 106 5.94 -1.63 -12.01
CA TYR A 106 6.26 -1.67 -13.44
C TYR A 106 6.26 -3.10 -14.00
N GLN A 107 6.80 -4.07 -13.24
CA GLN A 107 6.84 -5.47 -13.64
C GLN A 107 5.45 -6.06 -13.87
N LEU A 108 4.47 -5.71 -13.02
CA LEU A 108 3.10 -6.15 -13.21
C LEU A 108 2.46 -5.53 -14.45
N LYS A 109 2.76 -4.26 -14.74
CA LYS A 109 2.27 -3.60 -15.95
C LYS A 109 2.83 -4.23 -17.22
N GLU A 110 4.10 -4.67 -17.17
CA GLU A 110 4.80 -5.27 -18.30
C GLU A 110 4.30 -6.70 -18.61
N TYR A 111 4.07 -7.53 -17.57
CA TYR A 111 3.76 -8.95 -17.78
C TYR A 111 2.28 -9.28 -17.84
N ALA A 112 1.41 -8.45 -17.26
CA ALA A 112 -0.03 -8.69 -17.30
C ALA A 112 -0.60 -8.63 -18.73
N SER A 113 -1.62 -9.41 -19.02
CA SER A 113 -2.36 -9.30 -20.29
C SER A 113 -2.99 -7.91 -20.43
N TRP A 114 -3.41 -7.32 -19.32
CA TRP A 114 -3.87 -5.94 -19.19
C TRP A 114 -3.84 -5.52 -17.72
N TYR A 115 -3.86 -4.20 -17.47
CA TYR A 115 -3.99 -3.67 -16.12
C TYR A 115 -4.94 -2.48 -16.06
N ARG A 116 -5.52 -2.25 -14.91
CA ARG A 116 -6.31 -1.05 -14.59
C ARG A 116 -5.84 -0.42 -13.29
N GLU A 117 -5.62 0.87 -13.31
CA GLU A 117 -5.35 1.62 -12.10
C GLU A 117 -6.66 2.16 -11.55
N VAL A 118 -6.99 1.77 -10.31
CA VAL A 118 -8.12 2.32 -9.57
C VAL A 118 -7.68 3.53 -8.78
N PRO A 119 -8.51 4.57 -8.66
CA PRO A 119 -8.19 5.71 -7.81
C PRO A 119 -7.93 5.22 -6.38
N ALA A 120 -6.93 5.81 -5.72
CA ALA A 120 -6.81 5.62 -4.28
C ALA A 120 -8.14 6.05 -3.64
N ASN A 121 -8.64 5.23 -2.70
CA ASN A 121 -9.86 5.63 -2.00
C ASN A 121 -9.58 6.95 -1.25
N GLU A 122 -10.20 8.03 -1.68
CA GLU A 122 -9.99 9.37 -1.11
C GLU A 122 -10.13 9.37 0.42
N LYS A 123 -11.05 8.57 0.96
CA LYS A 123 -11.23 8.45 2.41
C LYS A 123 -10.03 7.77 3.09
N ALA A 124 -9.45 6.74 2.47
CA ALA A 124 -8.28 6.06 3.03
C ALA A 124 -7.03 6.94 2.90
N VAL A 125 -6.85 7.60 1.75
CA VAL A 125 -5.75 8.56 1.54
C VAL A 125 -5.87 9.71 2.53
N ASN A 126 -7.07 10.29 2.71
CA ASN A 126 -7.32 11.35 3.67
C ASN A 126 -7.05 10.93 5.12
N ALA A 127 -7.27 9.66 5.48
CA ALA A 127 -6.92 9.17 6.82
C ALA A 127 -5.39 9.23 7.06
N TYR A 128 -4.58 8.76 6.12
CA TYR A 128 -3.12 8.87 6.23
C TYR A 128 -2.64 10.32 6.20
N TYR A 129 -3.25 11.16 5.38
CA TYR A 129 -2.92 12.59 5.33
C TYR A 129 -3.18 13.25 6.68
N LYS A 130 -4.31 12.97 7.32
CA LYS A 130 -4.60 13.45 8.67
C LYS A 130 -3.62 12.95 9.73
N MET A 131 -3.23 11.67 9.69
CA MET A 131 -2.22 11.13 10.59
C MET A 131 -0.88 11.86 10.44
N ILE A 132 -0.44 12.08 9.20
CA ILE A 132 0.80 12.79 8.89
C ILE A 132 0.69 14.26 9.30
N ALA A 133 -0.39 14.95 8.96
CA ALA A 133 -0.62 16.35 9.33
C ALA A 133 -0.63 16.55 10.85
N ASN A 134 -1.30 15.68 11.60
CA ASN A 134 -1.30 15.69 13.07
C ASN A 134 0.10 15.54 13.65
N TYR A 135 0.91 14.64 13.08
CA TYR A 135 2.29 14.48 13.53
C TYR A 135 3.18 15.68 13.15
N MET A 136 2.98 16.25 11.97
CA MET A 136 3.67 17.49 11.57
C MET A 136 3.32 18.66 12.50
N SER A 137 2.05 18.79 12.92
CA SER A 137 1.62 19.77 13.93
C SER A 137 2.33 19.54 15.26
N TYR A 138 2.42 18.30 15.71
CA TYR A 138 3.16 17.95 16.93
C TYR A 138 4.63 18.38 16.84
N LEU A 139 5.32 18.05 15.72
CA LEU A 139 6.72 18.43 15.53
C LEU A 139 6.91 19.96 15.52
N MET A 140 5.98 20.70 14.93
CA MET A 140 6.01 22.16 14.89
C MET A 140 5.90 22.76 16.30
N VAL A 141 4.93 22.29 17.10
CA VAL A 141 4.73 22.77 18.49
C VAL A 141 5.95 22.49 19.36
N HIS A 142 6.58 21.32 19.18
CA HIS A 142 7.77 20.92 19.98
C HIS A 142 9.09 21.38 19.36
N ARG A 143 9.06 22.18 18.30
CA ARG A 143 10.24 22.69 17.57
C ARG A 143 11.22 21.60 17.15
N GLN A 144 10.69 20.43 16.77
CA GLN A 144 11.49 19.30 16.32
C GLN A 144 11.59 19.28 14.79
N PRO A 145 12.74 18.86 14.22
CA PRO A 145 12.90 18.76 12.78
C PRO A 145 12.02 17.61 12.22
N ALA A 146 11.33 17.90 11.13
CA ALA A 146 10.55 16.91 10.42
C ALA A 146 11.39 16.29 9.30
N THR A 147 11.71 14.99 9.39
CA THR A 147 12.38 14.23 8.35
C THR A 147 11.45 13.15 7.79
N GLU A 148 11.65 12.74 6.54
CA GLU A 148 10.84 11.66 5.94
C GLU A 148 10.89 10.39 6.81
N LYS A 149 12.08 10.03 7.29
CA LYS A 149 12.29 8.87 8.14
C LYS A 149 11.50 8.97 9.46
N SER A 150 11.63 10.09 10.18
CA SER A 150 10.95 10.28 11.47
C SER A 150 9.42 10.26 11.32
N ILE A 151 8.89 10.85 10.25
CA ILE A 151 7.46 10.87 9.97
C ILE A 151 6.97 9.45 9.70
N ILE A 152 7.63 8.71 8.80
CA ILE A 152 7.23 7.34 8.44
C ILE A 152 7.25 6.43 9.67
N GLU A 153 8.31 6.44 10.47
CA GLU A 153 8.46 5.60 11.65
C GLU A 153 7.41 5.95 12.71
N LYS A 154 7.33 7.22 13.10
CA LYS A 154 6.47 7.63 14.22
C LYS A 154 4.99 7.61 13.91
N VAL A 155 4.60 7.98 12.68
CA VAL A 155 3.18 7.87 12.26
C VAL A 155 2.78 6.40 12.18
N SER A 156 3.66 5.53 11.67
CA SER A 156 3.42 4.09 11.59
C SER A 156 3.24 3.47 12.99
N GLU A 157 4.18 3.73 13.90
CA GLU A 157 4.14 3.23 15.29
C GLU A 157 2.89 3.72 16.05
N LYS A 158 2.62 5.02 15.99
CA LYS A 158 1.53 5.64 16.77
C LYS A 158 0.14 5.20 16.32
N ASN A 159 -0.03 4.90 15.03
CA ASN A 159 -1.34 4.58 14.45
C ASN A 159 -1.47 3.10 14.06
N ASP A 160 -0.49 2.27 14.38
CA ASP A 160 -0.45 0.84 14.03
C ASP A 160 -0.75 0.59 12.54
N VAL A 161 -0.02 1.31 11.67
CA VAL A 161 -0.18 1.22 10.21
C VAL A 161 1.15 0.86 9.54
N LYS A 162 1.09 0.22 8.36
CA LYS A 162 2.29 -0.21 7.63
C LYS A 162 3.14 0.99 7.21
N LYS A 163 4.45 0.96 7.48
CA LYS A 163 5.44 1.99 7.08
C LYS A 163 5.36 2.32 5.59
N LYS A 164 5.19 1.29 4.74
CA LYS A 164 5.04 1.45 3.27
C LYS A 164 3.83 2.32 2.90
N ALA A 165 2.70 2.16 3.59
CA ALA A 165 1.50 2.97 3.34
C ALA A 165 1.70 4.44 3.73
N VAL A 166 2.33 4.69 4.88
CA VAL A 166 2.69 6.05 5.31
C VAL A 166 3.69 6.69 4.35
N ALA A 167 4.70 5.94 3.87
CA ALA A 167 5.67 6.43 2.91
C ALA A 167 5.03 6.83 1.57
N ILE A 168 4.10 6.04 1.06
CA ILE A 168 3.35 6.35 -0.17
C ILE A 168 2.52 7.62 0.02
N ALA A 169 1.78 7.72 1.13
CA ALA A 169 0.96 8.87 1.45
C ALA A 169 1.82 10.14 1.60
N LEU A 170 2.95 10.06 2.30
CA LEU A 170 3.88 11.18 2.46
C LEU A 170 4.45 11.64 1.11
N THR A 171 4.86 10.71 0.25
CA THR A 171 5.35 11.01 -1.10
C THR A 171 4.28 11.73 -1.93
N GLN A 172 3.02 11.28 -1.82
CA GLN A 172 1.91 11.93 -2.52
C GLN A 172 1.63 13.33 -1.96
N MET A 173 1.65 13.51 -0.63
CA MET A 173 1.49 14.83 -0.01
C MET A 173 2.58 15.83 -0.44
N ILE A 174 3.80 15.35 -0.64
CA ILE A 174 4.91 16.18 -1.17
C ILE A 174 4.63 16.55 -2.64
N LYS A 175 4.18 15.59 -3.45
CA LYS A 175 3.85 15.83 -4.86
C LYS A 175 2.69 16.80 -5.04
N ASP A 176 1.68 16.71 -4.19
CA ASP A 176 0.47 17.55 -4.23
C ASP A 176 0.68 18.92 -3.55
N GLY A 177 1.86 19.17 -2.97
CA GLY A 177 2.21 20.45 -2.35
C GLY A 177 1.70 20.64 -0.92
N TYR A 178 1.12 19.63 -0.28
CA TYR A 178 0.72 19.67 1.14
C TYR A 178 1.92 19.68 2.09
N ILE A 179 3.04 19.11 1.64
CA ILE A 179 4.31 19.10 2.35
C ILE A 179 5.40 19.58 1.41
N LEU A 180 6.20 20.54 1.88
CA LEU A 180 7.27 21.16 1.12
C LEU A 180 8.63 20.69 1.65
N ARG A 181 9.58 20.47 0.74
CA ARG A 181 10.97 20.21 1.09
C ARG A 181 11.69 21.52 1.34
N SER A 182 12.28 21.68 2.51
CA SER A 182 13.08 22.85 2.87
C SER A 182 14.55 22.45 3.01
N PRO A 183 15.50 23.20 2.43
CA PRO A 183 16.91 22.96 2.69
C PRO A 183 17.18 23.19 4.19
N VAL A 184 17.90 22.28 4.82
CA VAL A 184 18.35 22.47 6.21
C VAL A 184 19.37 23.61 6.25
N PRO A 185 19.20 24.63 7.11
CA PRO A 185 20.25 25.62 7.34
C PRO A 185 21.51 24.89 7.84
N LYS A 186 22.65 25.20 7.26
CA LYS A 186 23.96 24.69 7.71
C LYS A 186 24.30 25.31 9.06
N GLU A 187 24.05 24.62 10.15
CA GLU A 187 24.72 24.85 11.44
C GLU A 187 25.06 23.48 12.01
N THR A 188 26.28 23.09 11.83
CA THR A 188 27.25 22.52 12.79
C THR A 188 28.41 21.88 12.03
N HIS A 189 29.60 22.41 12.34
CA HIS A 189 30.88 21.84 11.95
C HIS A 189 31.07 20.50 12.67
N ASP A 190 31.05 19.40 11.92
CA ASP A 190 31.73 18.18 12.30
C ASP A 190 32.45 17.58 11.10
N LYS A 191 33.78 17.54 11.19
CA LYS A 191 34.73 17.32 10.09
C LYS A 191 34.91 15.86 9.65
N HIS A 192 34.04 14.90 10.06
CA HIS A 192 34.30 13.48 9.77
C HIS A 192 33.03 12.65 9.53
N ASN A 193 32.11 13.08 8.65
CA ASN A 193 31.12 12.12 8.12
C ASN A 193 30.60 12.51 6.73
N LYS A 194 30.54 11.54 5.80
CA LYS A 194 30.01 11.72 4.46
C LYS A 194 28.57 12.25 4.54
N GLU A 195 28.38 13.48 4.06
CA GLU A 195 27.13 14.23 4.08
C GLU A 195 25.98 13.49 3.38
N LYS A 196 25.10 12.88 4.15
CA LYS A 196 23.70 12.70 3.69
C LYS A 196 23.01 14.04 3.95
N LYS A 197 22.66 14.76 2.89
CA LYS A 197 21.81 15.96 2.97
C LYS A 197 20.44 15.53 3.52
N GLU A 198 20.24 15.65 4.82
CA GLU A 198 18.89 15.50 5.39
C GLU A 198 18.06 16.70 4.96
N THR A 199 17.00 16.46 4.22
CA THR A 199 16.04 17.47 3.79
C THR A 199 14.98 17.60 4.88
N SER A 200 14.79 18.79 5.43
CA SER A 200 13.71 19.08 6.36
C SER A 200 12.38 19.26 5.59
N LEU A 201 11.29 18.78 6.18
CA LEU A 201 9.95 18.91 5.62
C LEU A 201 9.16 19.99 6.38
N LYS A 202 8.32 20.73 5.65
CA LYS A 202 7.40 21.74 6.22
C LYS A 202 5.99 21.49 5.69
N ALA A 203 4.99 21.56 6.57
CA ALA A 203 3.59 21.47 6.17
C ALA A 203 3.11 22.80 5.56
N ASN A 204 2.36 22.71 4.48
CA ASN A 204 1.62 23.82 3.89
C ASN A 204 0.23 23.88 4.54
N TRP A 205 0.16 24.58 5.67
CA TRP A 205 -1.04 24.63 6.49
C TRP A 205 -2.23 25.27 5.78
N ASP A 206 -1.99 26.25 4.91
CA ASP A 206 -3.06 26.92 4.15
C ASP A 206 -3.77 25.93 3.23
N LEU A 207 -3.00 25.09 2.55
CA LEU A 207 -3.54 24.07 1.64
C LEU A 207 -4.23 22.93 2.41
N LEU A 208 -3.63 22.47 3.52
CA LEU A 208 -4.20 21.44 4.38
C LEU A 208 -5.55 21.86 4.98
N GLN A 209 -5.66 23.11 5.44
CA GLN A 209 -6.91 23.65 5.97
C GLN A 209 -7.98 23.82 4.89
N LYS A 210 -7.61 24.32 3.71
CA LYS A 210 -8.50 24.48 2.57
C LYS A 210 -9.17 23.14 2.18
N ASP A 211 -8.42 22.06 2.18
CA ASP A 211 -8.87 20.74 1.75
C ASP A 211 -9.36 19.86 2.92
N LYS A 212 -9.46 20.44 4.14
CA LYS A 212 -9.97 19.79 5.37
C LYS A 212 -9.21 18.51 5.76
N ILE A 213 -7.91 18.50 5.53
CA ILE A 213 -6.98 17.42 5.88
C ILE A 213 -6.47 17.59 7.31
#